data_3f3431fc0b121cb6686cda7b1fb51012
#
_entry.id   3f3431fc0b121cb6686cda7b1fb51012
#
_cell.length_a   1.000
_cell.length_b   1.000
_cell.length_c   1.000
_cell.angle_alpha   90.00
_cell.angle_beta   90.00
_cell.angle_gamma   90.00
#
_symmetry.space_group_name_H-M   'P 1'
#
loop_
_entity.id
_entity.type
_entity.pdbx_description
1 polymer ?
#
loop_
_entity_poly.entity_id
_entity_poly.type
_entity_poly.pdbx_seq_one_letter_code
_entity_poly.pdbx_strand_id
1 'polypeptide(L)'
;MGSEMCIRDRVMAAPILLCDTTGMSNDRWLECRMHGPKGDIPYTIGGSDVAAIFGVSPWTTPLELWMIKKGRMKPKPKDNADQLEMGHLLEPIAAYWYAKKSGNYVYDDKGLYQHADHPYALANFDRRYERASDGQPGILECKSCTYHKAEDWVDDAIPLYYEFQLRFYLAVADVQHGAFSCFWGNNPANDLAMPEIKRDLVKEDMIFERLDEWIWSLEHDVPPTMSGVKPTLAMESLARIYGASKPGLPTIELPYKFERQLRQIANLQAKVKECEDEKKLYEKEIEAHSVRIAEVMKEHEHGILTTTRDKLLIDFVTRTTKRPSSDALKKK
;
A
#
# COMPACT_ATOMS: atom_id res chain seq x y z
N MET A 1 -15.02 -16.32 -37.10
CA MET A 1 -15.26 -14.89 -37.33
C MET A 1 -15.93 -14.36 -36.09
N GLY A 2 -15.16 -14.06 -35.04
CA GLY A 2 -15.63 -13.40 -33.84
C GLY A 2 -15.64 -11.90 -34.10
N SER A 3 -16.76 -11.26 -33.87
CA SER A 3 -16.90 -9.81 -33.98
C SER A 3 -16.00 -9.14 -32.97
N GLU A 4 -14.92 -8.50 -33.41
CA GLU A 4 -14.30 -7.42 -32.69
C GLU A 4 -15.34 -6.32 -32.51
N MET A 5 -16.07 -6.39 -31.40
CA MET A 5 -16.96 -5.30 -31.02
C MET A 5 -16.05 -4.13 -30.66
N CYS A 6 -16.10 -3.08 -31.46
CA CYS A 6 -15.26 -1.91 -31.32
C CYS A 6 -15.47 -1.32 -29.93
N ILE A 7 -14.42 -1.29 -29.11
CA ILE A 7 -14.40 -0.74 -27.74
C ILE A 7 -14.97 0.69 -27.67
N ARG A 8 -15.04 1.39 -28.79
CA ARG A 8 -15.54 2.76 -28.90
C ARG A 8 -17.05 2.95 -28.78
N ASP A 9 -17.84 1.90 -28.92
CA ASP A 9 -19.31 2.01 -29.00
C ASP A 9 -20.05 1.43 -27.77
N ARG A 10 -19.33 1.18 -26.68
CA ARG A 10 -19.93 0.71 -25.45
C ARG A 10 -20.75 1.85 -24.83
N VAL A 11 -22.07 1.81 -24.98
CA VAL A 11 -22.98 2.64 -24.19
C VAL A 11 -22.92 2.09 -22.76
N MET A 12 -22.15 2.73 -21.90
CA MET A 12 -22.05 2.35 -20.49
C MET A 12 -23.34 2.74 -19.78
N ALA A 13 -23.87 1.84 -18.98
CA ALA A 13 -25.05 2.14 -18.17
C ALA A 13 -24.64 3.03 -16.99
N ALA A 14 -25.45 4.05 -16.70
CA ALA A 14 -25.20 4.97 -15.59
C ALA A 14 -25.07 4.22 -14.26
N PRO A 15 -24.24 4.72 -13.31
CA PRO A 15 -24.09 4.13 -12.00
C PRO A 15 -25.42 4.09 -11.23
N ILE A 16 -25.61 3.04 -10.45
CA ILE A 16 -26.82 2.88 -9.63
C ILE A 16 -26.54 3.46 -8.25
N LEU A 17 -27.25 4.52 -7.85
CA LEU A 17 -27.22 5.02 -6.48
C LEU A 17 -28.00 4.05 -5.59
N LEU A 18 -27.29 3.37 -4.68
CA LEU A 18 -27.90 2.44 -3.73
C LEU A 18 -28.50 3.13 -2.51
N CYS A 19 -27.78 4.10 -1.95
CA CYS A 19 -28.25 4.92 -0.81
C CYS A 19 -27.39 6.17 -0.63
N ASP A 20 -27.93 7.15 0.08
CA ASP A 20 -27.20 8.27 0.65
C ASP A 20 -26.61 7.86 2.01
N THR A 21 -25.32 8.12 2.22
CA THR A 21 -24.61 7.77 3.44
C THR A 21 -24.49 8.92 4.43
N THR A 22 -25.14 10.07 4.15
CA THR A 22 -25.14 11.25 5.03
C THR A 22 -25.66 10.89 6.42
N GLY A 23 -24.86 11.17 7.44
CA GLY A 23 -25.25 10.90 8.83
C GLY A 23 -25.28 9.44 9.24
N MET A 24 -24.84 8.50 8.40
CA MET A 24 -24.69 7.11 8.79
C MET A 24 -23.63 6.95 9.88
N SER A 25 -23.89 6.04 10.83
CA SER A 25 -22.84 5.57 11.74
C SER A 25 -21.79 4.80 10.95
N ASN A 26 -20.54 4.79 11.44
CA ASN A 26 -19.45 4.06 10.81
C ASN A 26 -19.76 2.55 10.65
N ASP A 27 -20.39 1.93 11.66
CA ASP A 27 -20.75 0.51 11.59
C ASP A 27 -21.79 0.24 10.49
N ARG A 28 -22.81 1.09 10.38
CA ARG A 28 -23.82 0.96 9.33
C ARG A 28 -23.24 1.19 7.94
N TRP A 29 -22.35 2.16 7.80
CA TRP A 29 -21.65 2.43 6.55
C TRP A 29 -20.77 1.23 6.12
N LEU A 30 -20.02 0.64 7.06
CA LEU A 30 -19.24 -0.57 6.80
C LEU A 30 -20.14 -1.75 6.38
N GLU A 31 -21.26 -1.94 7.06
CA GLU A 31 -22.23 -2.98 6.69
C GLU A 31 -22.77 -2.79 5.28
N CYS A 32 -23.17 -1.56 4.92
CA CYS A 32 -23.62 -1.23 3.57
C CYS A 32 -22.53 -1.50 2.52
N ARG A 33 -21.28 -1.21 2.84
CA ARG A 33 -20.14 -1.50 1.95
C ARG A 33 -19.84 -2.99 1.83
N MET A 34 -20.16 -3.79 2.83
CA MET A 34 -19.88 -5.23 2.82
C MET A 34 -20.97 -6.05 2.13
N HIS A 35 -22.21 -5.62 2.18
CA HIS A 35 -23.35 -6.44 1.76
C HIS A 35 -24.42 -5.66 1.02
N GLY A 36 -24.16 -4.41 0.62
CA GLY A 36 -25.18 -3.49 0.14
C GLY A 36 -26.12 -2.99 1.25
N PRO A 37 -26.89 -1.93 1.02
CA PRO A 37 -27.77 -1.35 2.03
C PRO A 37 -28.92 -2.26 2.46
N LYS A 38 -29.28 -3.25 1.65
CA LYS A 38 -30.33 -4.26 1.92
C LYS A 38 -29.74 -5.57 2.47
N GLY A 39 -28.41 -5.74 2.48
CA GLY A 39 -27.77 -6.98 2.88
C GLY A 39 -27.91 -8.12 1.88
N ASP A 40 -28.25 -7.82 0.63
CA ASP A 40 -28.60 -8.77 -0.43
C ASP A 40 -27.45 -9.08 -1.40
N ILE A 41 -26.29 -8.42 -1.24
CA ILE A 41 -25.11 -8.67 -2.04
C ILE A 41 -24.15 -9.57 -1.25
N PRO A 42 -23.95 -10.83 -1.66
CA PRO A 42 -23.16 -11.80 -0.86
C PRO A 42 -21.71 -11.36 -0.65
N TYR A 43 -21.10 -10.85 -1.70
CA TYR A 43 -19.74 -10.35 -1.71
C TYR A 43 -19.68 -9.03 -2.46
N THR A 44 -19.01 -8.06 -1.88
CA THR A 44 -18.78 -6.74 -2.48
C THR A 44 -17.30 -6.46 -2.62
N ILE A 45 -16.93 -5.63 -3.59
CA ILE A 45 -15.59 -5.11 -3.80
C ILE A 45 -15.68 -3.59 -3.75
N GLY A 46 -14.88 -2.96 -2.88
CA GLY A 46 -14.67 -1.53 -2.85
C GLY A 46 -13.35 -1.14 -3.49
N GLY A 47 -13.13 0.14 -3.80
CA GLY A 47 -11.90 0.60 -4.47
C GLY A 47 -10.61 0.20 -3.76
N SER A 48 -10.58 0.20 -2.42
CA SER A 48 -9.42 -0.24 -1.65
C SER A 48 -9.12 -1.75 -1.74
N ASP A 49 -10.13 -2.58 -2.11
CA ASP A 49 -9.96 -4.02 -2.24
C ASP A 49 -9.24 -4.39 -3.55
N VAL A 50 -9.39 -3.56 -4.60
CA VAL A 50 -8.85 -3.84 -5.93
C VAL A 50 -7.34 -4.07 -5.89
N ALA A 51 -6.59 -3.17 -5.24
CA ALA A 51 -5.15 -3.31 -5.10
C ALA A 51 -4.74 -4.59 -4.34
N ALA A 52 -5.53 -5.03 -3.36
CA ALA A 52 -5.29 -6.28 -2.64
C ALA A 52 -5.54 -7.49 -3.55
N ILE A 53 -6.60 -7.49 -4.36
CA ILE A 53 -6.92 -8.56 -5.31
C ILE A 53 -5.81 -8.73 -6.36
N PHE A 54 -5.20 -7.63 -6.80
CA PHE A 54 -4.05 -7.62 -7.70
C PHE A 54 -2.71 -7.94 -7.03
N GLY A 55 -2.66 -8.10 -5.71
CA GLY A 55 -1.45 -8.39 -4.95
C GLY A 55 -0.47 -7.22 -4.81
N VAL A 56 -0.88 -6.01 -5.17
CA VAL A 56 -0.05 -4.78 -5.12
C VAL A 56 -0.33 -3.91 -3.90
N SER A 57 -1.32 -4.25 -3.08
CA SER A 57 -1.58 -3.55 -1.82
C SER A 57 -0.40 -3.74 -0.85
N PRO A 58 0.08 -2.67 -0.20
CA PRO A 58 1.12 -2.79 0.82
C PRO A 58 0.59 -3.27 2.18
N TRP A 59 -0.72 -3.43 2.35
CA TRP A 59 -1.34 -3.72 3.65
C TRP A 59 -2.03 -5.08 3.73
N THR A 60 -2.65 -5.53 2.63
CA THR A 60 -3.53 -6.70 2.63
C THR A 60 -3.24 -7.57 1.41
N THR A 61 -3.07 -8.88 1.62
CA THR A 61 -2.86 -9.84 0.53
C THR A 61 -4.19 -10.31 -0.07
N PRO A 62 -4.20 -10.87 -1.31
CA PRO A 62 -5.40 -11.45 -1.90
C PRO A 62 -6.02 -12.53 -1.00
N LEU A 63 -5.21 -13.41 -0.45
CA LEU A 63 -5.69 -14.50 0.43
C LEU A 63 -6.28 -13.97 1.74
N GLU A 64 -5.64 -12.97 2.37
CA GLU A 64 -6.16 -12.36 3.59
C GLU A 64 -7.51 -11.68 3.34
N LEU A 65 -7.64 -10.90 2.25
CA LEU A 65 -8.90 -10.29 1.86
C LEU A 65 -9.97 -11.35 1.61
N TRP A 66 -9.62 -12.44 0.90
CA TRP A 66 -10.51 -13.56 0.64
C TRP A 66 -11.03 -14.20 1.92
N MET A 67 -10.16 -14.46 2.90
CA MET A 67 -10.52 -15.00 4.21
C MET A 67 -11.45 -14.06 4.98
N ILE A 68 -11.21 -12.76 4.90
CA ILE A 68 -12.06 -11.72 5.52
C ILE A 68 -13.46 -11.73 4.87
N LYS A 69 -13.53 -11.70 3.53
CA LYS A 69 -14.81 -11.70 2.80
C LYS A 69 -15.60 -12.99 3.00
N LYS A 70 -14.93 -14.11 3.22
CA LYS A 70 -15.57 -15.40 3.60
C LYS A 70 -15.97 -15.45 5.09
N GLY A 71 -15.71 -14.41 5.88
CA GLY A 71 -15.96 -14.41 7.32
C GLY A 71 -15.08 -15.39 8.13
N ARG A 72 -13.99 -15.90 7.51
CA ARG A 72 -13.06 -16.87 8.14
C ARG A 72 -11.95 -16.19 8.92
N MET A 73 -11.79 -14.89 8.74
CA MET A 73 -10.81 -14.06 9.42
C MET A 73 -11.38 -12.68 9.69
N LYS A 74 -11.06 -12.11 10.84
CA LYS A 74 -11.38 -10.70 11.12
C LYS A 74 -10.34 -9.80 10.47
N PRO A 75 -10.72 -8.60 10.01
CA PRO A 75 -9.77 -7.60 9.56
C PRO A 75 -8.71 -7.32 10.65
N LYS A 76 -7.48 -7.01 10.23
CA LYS A 76 -6.42 -6.61 11.15
C LYS A 76 -6.89 -5.41 11.98
N PRO A 77 -6.71 -5.41 13.32
CA PRO A 77 -6.90 -4.21 14.11
C PRO A 77 -6.08 -3.05 13.51
N LYS A 78 -6.68 -1.90 13.43
CA LYS A 78 -6.00 -0.72 12.89
C LYS A 78 -5.09 -0.13 13.97
N ASP A 79 -3.82 -0.52 13.98
CA ASP A 79 -2.80 0.04 14.89
C ASP A 79 -2.52 1.54 14.60
N ASN A 80 -3.11 2.07 13.53
CA ASN A 80 -2.97 3.44 13.05
C ASN A 80 -4.31 4.21 13.05
N ALA A 81 -5.17 3.98 14.04
CA ALA A 81 -6.48 4.62 14.13
C ALA A 81 -6.38 6.16 14.07
N ASP A 82 -5.43 6.75 14.81
CA ASP A 82 -5.21 8.20 14.83
C ASP A 82 -4.77 8.73 13.45
N GLN A 83 -3.98 7.95 12.68
CA GLN A 83 -3.58 8.33 11.32
C GLN A 83 -4.75 8.30 10.35
N LEU A 84 -5.66 7.34 10.52
CA LEU A 84 -6.87 7.24 9.70
C LEU A 84 -7.84 8.38 10.03
N GLU A 85 -8.02 8.69 11.30
CA GLU A 85 -8.80 9.84 11.74
C GLU A 85 -8.21 11.14 11.20
N MET A 86 -6.89 11.32 11.32
CA MET A 86 -6.21 12.48 10.74
C MET A 86 -6.40 12.53 9.22
N GLY A 87 -6.37 11.40 8.52
CA GLY A 87 -6.68 11.32 7.09
C GLY A 87 -8.04 11.92 6.77
N HIS A 88 -9.09 11.48 7.47
CA HIS A 88 -10.46 12.03 7.28
C HIS A 88 -10.56 13.52 7.62
N LEU A 89 -9.86 14.00 8.65
CA LEU A 89 -9.83 15.42 8.99
C LEU A 89 -9.11 16.26 7.93
N LEU A 90 -8.15 15.69 7.21
CA LEU A 90 -7.40 16.37 6.15
C LEU A 90 -8.07 16.31 4.77
N GLU A 91 -9.03 15.41 4.53
CA GLU A 91 -9.76 15.32 3.26
C GLU A 91 -10.36 16.65 2.80
N PRO A 92 -11.09 17.41 3.64
CA PRO A 92 -11.64 18.71 3.24
C PRO A 92 -10.55 19.72 2.87
N ILE A 93 -9.40 19.66 3.54
CA ILE A 93 -8.26 20.55 3.28
C ILE A 93 -7.63 20.22 1.93
N ALA A 94 -7.44 18.93 1.64
CA ALA A 94 -6.95 18.46 0.35
C ALA A 94 -7.89 18.87 -0.80
N ALA A 95 -9.18 18.68 -0.62
CA ALA A 95 -10.21 19.07 -1.59
C ALA A 95 -10.22 20.60 -1.82
N TYR A 96 -10.13 21.42 -0.76
CA TYR A 96 -10.04 22.87 -0.86
C TYR A 96 -8.83 23.32 -1.70
N TRP A 97 -7.65 22.74 -1.45
CA TRP A 97 -6.44 23.12 -2.17
C TRP A 97 -6.48 22.66 -3.63
N TYR A 98 -7.05 21.50 -3.91
CA TYR A 98 -7.30 21.07 -5.28
C TYR A 98 -8.21 22.06 -6.01
N ALA A 99 -9.37 22.39 -5.45
CA ALA A 99 -10.31 23.36 -6.04
C ALA A 99 -9.63 24.72 -6.30
N LYS A 100 -8.90 25.24 -5.32
CA LYS A 100 -8.22 26.53 -5.41
C LYS A 100 -7.13 26.56 -6.49
N LYS A 101 -6.37 25.48 -6.66
CA LYS A 101 -5.25 25.43 -7.61
C LYS A 101 -5.69 25.06 -9.02
N SER A 102 -6.62 24.13 -9.18
CA SER A 102 -7.14 23.68 -10.47
C SER A 102 -8.18 24.62 -11.08
N GLY A 103 -8.88 25.37 -10.23
CA GLY A 103 -10.07 26.14 -10.62
C GLY A 103 -11.32 25.31 -10.84
N ASN A 104 -11.26 23.98 -10.65
CA ASN A 104 -12.39 23.09 -10.79
C ASN A 104 -13.41 23.31 -9.65
N TYR A 105 -14.69 23.11 -9.96
CA TYR A 105 -15.75 23.14 -8.95
C TYR A 105 -15.81 21.81 -8.24
N VAL A 106 -15.43 21.76 -6.95
CA VAL A 106 -15.40 20.54 -6.12
C VAL A 106 -16.59 20.53 -5.17
N TYR A 107 -17.25 19.38 -5.06
CA TYR A 107 -18.41 19.20 -4.19
C TYR A 107 -18.45 17.82 -3.54
N ASP A 108 -19.18 17.74 -2.41
CA ASP A 108 -19.40 16.48 -1.71
C ASP A 108 -20.36 15.58 -2.47
N ASP A 109 -20.06 14.28 -2.48
CA ASP A 109 -20.97 13.24 -2.91
C ASP A 109 -20.97 12.12 -1.86
N LYS A 110 -22.07 12.00 -1.15
CA LYS A 110 -22.25 11.01 -0.07
C LYS A 110 -23.01 9.75 -0.55
N GLY A 111 -23.08 9.53 -1.86
CA GLY A 111 -23.70 8.34 -2.42
C GLY A 111 -22.85 7.08 -2.23
N LEU A 112 -23.50 5.95 -1.97
CA LEU A 112 -22.96 4.62 -2.24
C LEU A 112 -23.46 4.18 -3.59
N TYR A 113 -22.54 4.01 -4.54
CA TYR A 113 -22.85 3.67 -5.93
C TYR A 113 -22.47 2.24 -6.24
N GLN A 114 -23.24 1.62 -7.14
CA GLN A 114 -23.01 0.30 -7.67
C GLN A 114 -22.73 0.40 -9.18
N HIS A 115 -21.78 -0.38 -9.67
CA HIS A 115 -21.55 -0.52 -11.11
C HIS A 115 -22.75 -1.19 -11.77
N ALA A 116 -23.17 -0.69 -12.92
CA ALA A 116 -24.38 -1.17 -13.59
C ALA A 116 -24.30 -2.65 -14.03
N ASP A 117 -23.15 -3.07 -14.56
CA ASP A 117 -22.94 -4.42 -15.07
C ASP A 117 -22.27 -5.37 -14.06
N HIS A 118 -21.66 -4.84 -12.99
CA HIS A 118 -20.95 -5.61 -11.97
C HIS A 118 -21.53 -5.31 -10.57
N PRO A 119 -22.64 -5.95 -10.17
CA PRO A 119 -23.37 -5.63 -8.94
C PRO A 119 -22.56 -5.73 -7.64
N TYR A 120 -21.45 -6.46 -7.64
CA TYR A 120 -20.54 -6.57 -6.52
C TYR A 120 -19.64 -5.35 -6.35
N ALA A 121 -19.49 -4.52 -7.39
CA ALA A 121 -18.58 -3.37 -7.40
C ALA A 121 -19.27 -2.14 -6.81
N LEU A 122 -18.85 -1.75 -5.60
CA LEU A 122 -19.43 -0.64 -4.86
C LEU A 122 -18.39 0.48 -4.62
N ALA A 123 -18.81 1.73 -4.75
CA ALA A 123 -17.96 2.90 -4.55
C ALA A 123 -18.64 3.98 -3.71
N ASN A 124 -17.87 4.58 -2.82
CA ASN A 124 -18.08 5.91 -2.25
C ASN A 124 -16.90 6.76 -2.70
N PHE A 125 -17.16 8.00 -3.09
CA PHE A 125 -16.13 8.93 -3.54
C PHE A 125 -15.83 9.94 -2.43
N ASP A 126 -14.57 10.33 -2.29
CA ASP A 126 -14.23 11.40 -1.35
C ASP A 126 -14.88 12.71 -1.80
N ARG A 127 -14.74 13.06 -3.08
CA ARG A 127 -15.36 14.24 -3.71
C ARG A 127 -15.66 13.98 -5.19
N ARG A 128 -16.58 14.75 -5.74
CA ARG A 128 -16.71 14.96 -7.18
C ARG A 128 -16.25 16.35 -7.57
N TYR A 129 -15.94 16.53 -8.84
CA TYR A 129 -15.65 17.85 -9.38
C TYR A 129 -16.22 18.01 -10.78
N GLU A 130 -16.42 19.28 -11.17
CA GLU A 130 -16.65 19.67 -12.56
C GLU A 130 -15.41 20.45 -13.04
N ARG A 131 -14.90 20.06 -14.19
CA ARG A 131 -13.73 20.69 -14.78
C ARG A 131 -14.05 22.11 -15.25
N ALA A 132 -13.23 23.07 -14.84
CA ALA A 132 -13.40 24.47 -15.25
C ALA A 132 -13.28 24.68 -16.76
N SER A 133 -12.55 23.82 -17.47
CA SER A 133 -12.27 23.95 -18.90
C SER A 133 -13.43 23.58 -19.81
N ASP A 134 -14.25 22.58 -19.41
CA ASP A 134 -15.28 21.99 -20.28
C ASP A 134 -16.54 21.48 -19.55
N GLY A 135 -16.62 21.67 -18.23
CA GLY A 135 -17.73 21.21 -17.41
C GLY A 135 -17.85 19.70 -17.24
N GLN A 136 -16.86 18.91 -17.71
CA GLN A 136 -16.90 17.45 -17.59
C GLN A 136 -16.79 17.02 -16.13
N PRO A 137 -17.59 16.01 -15.69
CA PRO A 137 -17.51 15.51 -14.33
C PRO A 137 -16.25 14.67 -14.11
N GLY A 138 -15.78 14.68 -12.87
CA GLY A 138 -14.65 13.85 -12.43
C GLY A 138 -14.75 13.41 -10.97
N ILE A 139 -13.90 12.46 -10.60
CA ILE A 139 -13.74 11.96 -9.23
C ILE A 139 -12.44 12.49 -8.65
N LEU A 140 -12.51 13.10 -7.48
CA LEU A 140 -11.35 13.53 -6.71
C LEU A 140 -11.16 12.61 -5.51
N GLU A 141 -10.01 11.98 -5.45
CA GLU A 141 -9.56 11.16 -4.32
C GLU A 141 -8.58 11.96 -3.47
N CYS A 142 -8.93 12.15 -2.22
CA CYS A 142 -8.14 12.92 -1.26
C CYS A 142 -7.21 11.99 -0.48
N LYS A 143 -5.92 12.32 -0.43
CA LYS A 143 -4.92 11.54 0.30
C LYS A 143 -4.08 12.44 1.19
N SER A 144 -3.61 11.86 2.29
CA SER A 144 -2.53 12.43 3.09
C SER A 144 -1.46 11.38 3.30
N CYS A 145 -0.21 11.78 3.25
CA CYS A 145 0.90 10.88 3.52
C CYS A 145 1.95 11.57 4.40
N THR A 146 2.89 10.79 4.92
CA THR A 146 4.03 11.36 5.65
C THR A 146 5.04 11.93 4.67
N TYR A 147 5.88 12.85 5.13
CA TYR A 147 6.94 13.46 4.33
C TYR A 147 7.87 12.42 3.68
N HIS A 148 8.13 11.29 4.35
CA HIS A 148 8.93 10.18 3.79
C HIS A 148 8.26 9.45 2.63
N LYS A 149 6.98 9.67 2.40
CA LYS A 149 6.21 9.12 1.29
C LYS A 149 5.91 10.13 0.19
N ALA A 150 6.39 11.36 0.35
CA ALA A 150 6.24 12.41 -0.65
C ALA A 150 6.88 12.03 -1.99
N GLU A 151 8.01 11.29 -1.96
CA GLU A 151 8.70 10.83 -3.16
C GLU A 151 7.84 9.92 -4.06
N ASP A 152 6.87 9.21 -3.49
CA ASP A 152 5.94 8.36 -4.24
C ASP A 152 4.99 9.19 -5.15
N TRP A 153 4.95 10.52 -4.99
CA TRP A 153 4.07 11.47 -5.66
C TRP A 153 4.80 12.54 -6.50
N VAL A 154 6.12 12.46 -6.59
CA VAL A 154 6.94 13.41 -7.38
C VAL A 154 6.70 13.20 -8.87
N ASP A 155 6.73 14.28 -9.64
CA ASP A 155 6.55 14.29 -11.11
C ASP A 155 5.23 13.64 -11.55
N ASP A 156 4.14 13.95 -10.84
CA ASP A 156 2.80 13.41 -11.08
C ASP A 156 2.71 11.88 -11.00
N ALA A 157 3.66 11.25 -10.32
CA ALA A 157 3.60 9.83 -10.04
C ALA A 157 2.41 9.51 -9.14
N ILE A 158 1.82 8.34 -9.38
CA ILE A 158 0.72 7.81 -8.57
C ILE A 158 1.12 6.43 -8.08
N PRO A 159 1.12 6.18 -6.75
CA PRO A 159 1.32 4.82 -6.26
C PRO A 159 0.32 3.85 -6.88
N LEU A 160 0.81 2.74 -7.42
CA LEU A 160 0.02 1.79 -8.21
C LEU A 160 -1.26 1.33 -7.49
N TYR A 161 -1.19 1.12 -6.17
CA TYR A 161 -2.33 0.69 -5.37
C TYR A 161 -3.44 1.76 -5.27
N TYR A 162 -3.11 3.05 -5.38
CA TYR A 162 -4.08 4.13 -5.49
C TYR A 162 -4.58 4.29 -6.92
N GLU A 163 -3.72 4.11 -7.94
CA GLU A 163 -4.16 4.13 -9.34
C GLU A 163 -5.28 3.11 -9.58
N PHE A 164 -5.16 1.89 -9.09
CA PHE A 164 -6.23 0.88 -9.17
C PHE A 164 -7.52 1.34 -8.51
N GLN A 165 -7.45 1.97 -7.34
CA GLN A 165 -8.61 2.51 -6.63
C GLN A 165 -9.34 3.55 -7.48
N LEU A 166 -8.63 4.53 -8.02
CA LEU A 166 -9.25 5.61 -8.79
C LEU A 166 -9.78 5.11 -10.12
N ARG A 167 -9.08 4.21 -10.83
CA ARG A 167 -9.59 3.59 -12.06
C ARG A 167 -10.89 2.83 -11.83
N PHE A 168 -10.97 2.07 -10.76
CA PHE A 168 -12.21 1.40 -10.35
C PHE A 168 -13.33 2.42 -10.08
N TYR A 169 -13.03 3.53 -9.45
CA TYR A 169 -14.01 4.58 -9.21
C TYR A 169 -14.50 5.24 -10.49
N LEU A 170 -13.60 5.49 -11.46
CA LEU A 170 -14.00 6.03 -12.78
C LEU A 170 -14.97 5.10 -13.51
N ALA A 171 -14.72 3.80 -13.43
CA ALA A 171 -15.59 2.79 -14.02
C ALA A 171 -16.97 2.74 -13.33
N VAL A 172 -16.99 2.66 -11.98
CA VAL A 172 -18.26 2.64 -11.23
C VAL A 172 -19.06 3.93 -11.44
N ALA A 173 -18.40 5.08 -11.51
CA ALA A 173 -19.06 6.38 -11.68
C ALA A 173 -19.44 6.69 -13.13
N ASP A 174 -18.95 5.93 -14.10
CA ASP A 174 -19.05 6.18 -15.53
C ASP A 174 -18.59 7.60 -15.93
N VAL A 175 -17.41 8.02 -15.43
CA VAL A 175 -16.81 9.32 -15.72
C VAL A 175 -15.43 9.21 -16.35
N GLN A 176 -15.03 10.24 -17.12
CA GLN A 176 -13.79 10.21 -17.92
C GLN A 176 -12.55 10.70 -17.17
N HIS A 177 -12.72 11.44 -16.09
CA HIS A 177 -11.64 12.16 -15.43
C HIS A 177 -11.56 11.80 -13.95
N GLY A 178 -10.34 11.57 -13.47
CA GLY A 178 -10.03 11.37 -12.07
C GLY A 178 -8.81 12.16 -11.67
N ALA A 179 -8.77 12.62 -10.45
CA ALA A 179 -7.65 13.34 -9.88
C ALA A 179 -7.37 12.88 -8.46
N PHE A 180 -6.12 13.02 -8.05
CA PHE A 180 -5.74 12.97 -6.65
C PHE A 180 -5.46 14.37 -6.11
N SER A 181 -5.67 14.53 -4.81
CA SER A 181 -5.11 15.60 -4.02
C SER A 181 -4.38 15.00 -2.84
N CYS A 182 -3.08 14.84 -2.94
CA CYS A 182 -2.25 14.25 -1.90
C CYS A 182 -1.40 15.30 -1.20
N PHE A 183 -1.53 15.36 0.12
CA PHE A 183 -0.91 16.37 0.96
C PHE A 183 0.00 15.73 2.01
N TRP A 184 1.24 16.25 2.21
CA TRP A 184 2.23 15.67 3.14
C TRP A 184 2.89 16.65 4.10
N GLY A 185 2.55 17.93 4.05
CA GLY A 185 3.14 18.95 4.90
C GLY A 185 2.21 20.14 5.14
N ASN A 186 2.78 21.28 5.44
CA ASN A 186 2.02 22.50 5.75
C ASN A 186 2.23 23.63 4.72
N ASN A 187 2.97 23.37 3.66
CA ASN A 187 3.19 24.31 2.56
C ASN A 187 2.58 23.80 1.24
N PRO A 188 1.34 24.18 0.92
CA PRO A 188 0.65 23.71 -0.29
C PRO A 188 1.32 24.09 -1.62
N ALA A 189 2.34 24.96 -1.59
CA ALA A 189 3.14 25.25 -2.76
C ALA A 189 4.10 24.08 -3.13
N ASN A 190 4.58 23.37 -2.11
CA ASN A 190 5.60 22.32 -2.25
C ASN A 190 5.16 20.96 -1.73
N ASP A 191 4.15 20.91 -0.86
CA ASP A 191 3.75 19.72 -0.08
C ASP A 191 2.41 19.15 -0.57
N LEU A 192 2.08 19.34 -1.84
CA LEU A 192 0.84 18.90 -2.47
C LEU A 192 1.10 18.40 -3.88
N ALA A 193 0.64 17.19 -4.19
CA ALA A 193 0.56 16.65 -5.54
C ALA A 193 -0.90 16.55 -6.00
N MET A 194 -1.13 16.81 -7.29
CA MET A 194 -2.47 16.77 -7.89
C MET A 194 -2.44 16.03 -9.24
N PRO A 195 -1.93 14.79 -9.30
CA PRO A 195 -1.91 14.06 -10.55
C PRO A 195 -3.33 13.73 -11.02
N GLU A 196 -3.51 13.78 -12.35
CA GLU A 196 -4.78 13.46 -13.01
C GLU A 196 -4.64 12.20 -13.85
N ILE A 197 -5.70 11.42 -13.94
CA ILE A 197 -5.80 10.29 -14.86
C ILE A 197 -7.07 10.42 -15.71
N LYS A 198 -6.96 9.88 -16.91
CA LYS A 198 -8.13 9.66 -17.77
C LYS A 198 -8.55 8.20 -17.69
N ARG A 199 -9.85 7.97 -17.88
CA ARG A 199 -10.41 6.64 -18.02
C ARG A 199 -9.72 5.90 -19.16
N ASP A 200 -9.45 4.63 -18.95
CA ASP A 200 -8.81 3.73 -19.91
C ASP A 200 -9.60 2.43 -19.91
N LEU A 201 -10.41 2.24 -20.95
CA LEU A 201 -11.32 1.09 -21.05
C LEU A 201 -10.58 -0.24 -21.13
N VAL A 202 -9.36 -0.27 -21.68
CA VAL A 202 -8.55 -1.50 -21.75
C VAL A 202 -8.11 -1.92 -20.33
N LYS A 203 -7.63 -0.95 -19.53
CA LYS A 203 -7.27 -1.21 -18.13
C LYS A 203 -8.50 -1.54 -17.29
N GLU A 204 -9.63 -0.93 -17.58
CA GLU A 204 -10.90 -1.20 -16.91
C GLU A 204 -11.36 -2.64 -17.18
N ASP A 205 -11.39 -3.07 -18.42
CA ASP A 205 -11.75 -4.44 -18.78
C ASP A 205 -10.83 -5.46 -18.07
N MET A 206 -9.52 -5.22 -18.06
CA MET A 206 -8.56 -6.05 -17.33
C MET A 206 -8.83 -6.07 -15.80
N ILE A 207 -9.22 -4.92 -15.23
CA ILE A 207 -9.58 -4.86 -13.82
C ILE A 207 -10.82 -5.71 -13.57
N PHE A 208 -11.90 -5.52 -14.31
CA PHE A 208 -13.16 -6.22 -14.06
C PHE A 208 -13.05 -7.71 -14.37
N GLU A 209 -12.34 -8.13 -15.42
CA GLU A 209 -12.03 -9.54 -15.66
C GLU A 209 -11.39 -10.20 -14.43
N ARG A 210 -10.40 -9.53 -13.82
CA ARG A 210 -9.76 -10.03 -12.61
C ARG A 210 -10.68 -10.03 -11.38
N LEU A 211 -11.57 -9.03 -11.25
CA LEU A 211 -12.53 -8.98 -10.17
C LEU A 211 -13.62 -10.06 -10.31
N ASP A 212 -14.08 -10.35 -11.54
CA ASP A 212 -15.03 -11.43 -11.83
C ASP A 212 -14.43 -12.80 -11.45
N GLU A 213 -13.17 -13.07 -11.83
CA GLU A 213 -12.44 -14.27 -11.40
C GLU A 213 -12.36 -14.39 -9.88
N TRP A 214 -12.13 -13.26 -9.21
CA TRP A 214 -12.00 -13.24 -7.75
C TRP A 214 -13.33 -13.45 -7.05
N ILE A 215 -14.45 -12.87 -7.53
CA ILE A 215 -15.81 -13.16 -7.06
C ILE A 215 -16.13 -14.64 -7.27
N TRP A 216 -15.87 -15.17 -8.47
CA TRP A 216 -16.04 -16.60 -8.73
C TRP A 216 -15.29 -17.46 -7.71
N SER A 217 -14.06 -17.09 -7.33
CA SER A 217 -13.25 -17.80 -6.34
C SER A 217 -13.90 -17.80 -4.94
N LEU A 218 -14.58 -16.71 -4.57
CA LEU A 218 -15.35 -16.63 -3.34
C LEU A 218 -16.59 -17.53 -3.38
N GLU A 219 -17.31 -17.52 -4.47
CA GLU A 219 -18.53 -18.32 -4.65
C GLU A 219 -18.24 -19.82 -4.62
N HIS A 220 -17.14 -20.24 -5.26
CA HIS A 220 -16.74 -21.66 -5.38
C HIS A 220 -15.76 -22.13 -4.29
N ASP A 221 -15.46 -21.28 -3.32
CA ASP A 221 -14.57 -21.61 -2.20
C ASP A 221 -13.14 -22.00 -2.63
N VAL A 222 -12.62 -21.36 -3.67
CA VAL A 222 -11.28 -21.57 -4.21
C VAL A 222 -10.36 -20.42 -3.78
N PRO A 223 -9.51 -20.60 -2.75
CA PRO A 223 -8.69 -19.49 -2.26
C PRO A 223 -7.65 -19.05 -3.32
N PRO A 224 -7.38 -17.72 -3.44
CA PRO A 224 -6.37 -17.21 -4.35
C PRO A 224 -4.97 -17.57 -3.90
N THR A 225 -4.02 -17.57 -4.84
CA THR A 225 -2.61 -17.78 -4.55
C THR A 225 -1.94 -16.50 -4.05
N MET A 226 -0.76 -16.63 -3.43
CA MET A 226 0.09 -15.51 -3.02
C MET A 226 1.09 -15.08 -4.11
N SER A 227 0.88 -15.52 -5.35
CA SER A 227 1.75 -15.18 -6.47
C SER A 227 1.75 -13.66 -6.71
N GLY A 228 2.94 -13.08 -6.89
CA GLY A 228 3.11 -11.64 -7.13
C GLY A 228 3.05 -10.75 -5.87
N VAL A 229 2.66 -11.28 -4.72
CA VAL A 229 2.65 -10.54 -3.46
C VAL A 229 4.09 -10.35 -2.95
N LYS A 230 4.38 -9.17 -2.38
CA LYS A 230 5.67 -8.91 -1.74
C LYS A 230 5.95 -9.98 -0.67
N PRO A 231 7.10 -10.69 -0.71
CA PRO A 231 7.35 -11.85 0.16
C PRO A 231 7.18 -11.58 1.65
N THR A 232 7.61 -10.42 2.15
CA THR A 232 7.44 -10.05 3.57
C THR A 232 5.96 -9.97 3.96
N LEU A 233 5.14 -9.29 3.17
CA LEU A 233 3.71 -9.19 3.41
C LEU A 233 3.01 -10.55 3.30
N ALA A 234 3.41 -11.38 2.32
CA ALA A 234 2.89 -12.73 2.16
C ALA A 234 3.17 -13.59 3.40
N MET A 235 4.38 -13.57 3.93
CA MET A 235 4.76 -14.33 5.13
C MET A 235 4.02 -13.84 6.38
N GLU A 236 3.89 -12.52 6.56
CA GLU A 236 3.10 -11.94 7.64
C GLU A 236 1.62 -12.36 7.56
N SER A 237 1.05 -12.33 6.36
CA SER A 237 -0.32 -12.75 6.11
C SER A 237 -0.52 -14.24 6.43
N LEU A 238 0.37 -15.12 5.97
CA LEU A 238 0.33 -16.55 6.27
C LEU A 238 0.45 -16.81 7.78
N ALA A 239 1.32 -16.09 8.48
CA ALA A 239 1.43 -16.18 9.94
C ALA A 239 0.14 -15.75 10.66
N ARG A 240 -0.57 -14.74 10.16
CA ARG A 240 -1.88 -14.34 10.69
C ARG A 240 -2.98 -15.38 10.42
N ILE A 241 -3.00 -15.96 9.23
CA ILE A 241 -4.02 -16.93 8.80
C ILE A 241 -3.86 -18.25 9.55
N TYR A 242 -2.65 -18.78 9.63
CA TYR A 242 -2.38 -20.12 10.16
C TYR A 242 -1.84 -20.12 11.59
N GLY A 243 -1.37 -18.96 12.08
CA GLY A 243 -0.75 -18.84 13.40
C GLY A 243 0.66 -19.42 13.44
N ALA A 244 1.17 -19.60 14.66
CA ALA A 244 2.45 -20.26 14.87
C ALA A 244 2.36 -21.77 14.56
N SER A 245 3.49 -22.36 14.12
CA SER A 245 3.58 -23.81 13.94
C SER A 245 3.24 -24.55 15.24
N LYS A 246 2.43 -25.59 15.14
CA LYS A 246 1.99 -26.39 16.30
C LYS A 246 2.90 -27.62 16.42
N PRO A 247 3.67 -27.75 17.51
CA PRO A 247 4.46 -28.97 17.76
C PRO A 247 3.55 -30.20 17.83
N GLY A 248 4.03 -31.33 17.31
CA GLY A 248 3.32 -32.59 17.37
C GLY A 248 2.31 -32.87 16.25
N LEU A 249 2.13 -31.93 15.31
CA LEU A 249 1.39 -32.25 14.09
C LEU A 249 2.19 -33.22 13.21
N PRO A 250 1.50 -34.15 12.47
CA PRO A 250 2.16 -35.02 11.53
C PRO A 250 2.97 -34.26 10.49
N THR A 251 4.12 -34.82 10.11
CA THR A 251 4.90 -34.29 8.98
C THR A 251 4.07 -34.41 7.70
N ILE A 252 4.03 -33.32 6.93
CA ILE A 252 3.39 -33.30 5.62
C ILE A 252 4.44 -33.58 4.52
N GLU A 253 4.05 -34.33 3.51
CA GLU A 253 4.87 -34.54 2.32
C GLU A 253 4.66 -33.36 1.36
N LEU A 254 5.76 -32.67 1.02
CA LEU A 254 5.71 -31.59 0.06
C LEU A 254 5.69 -32.12 -1.37
N PRO A 255 4.86 -31.54 -2.28
CA PRO A 255 4.89 -31.91 -3.69
C PRO A 255 6.27 -31.71 -4.31
N TYR A 256 6.69 -32.66 -5.19
CA TYR A 256 7.99 -32.67 -5.86
C TYR A 256 8.33 -31.36 -6.60
N LYS A 257 7.32 -30.63 -7.06
CA LYS A 257 7.50 -29.30 -7.70
C LYS A 257 8.27 -28.28 -6.82
N PHE A 258 8.35 -28.47 -5.50
CA PHE A 258 9.10 -27.62 -4.58
C PHE A 258 10.58 -27.98 -4.43
N GLU A 259 11.06 -29.10 -5.00
CA GLU A 259 12.47 -29.52 -4.89
C GLU A 259 13.43 -28.41 -5.34
N ARG A 260 13.17 -27.80 -6.51
CA ARG A 260 14.01 -26.72 -7.05
C ARG A 260 14.08 -25.53 -6.10
N GLN A 261 12.94 -25.09 -5.55
CA GLN A 261 12.87 -23.97 -4.61
C GLN A 261 13.64 -24.29 -3.32
N LEU A 262 13.48 -25.49 -2.77
CA LEU A 262 14.20 -25.91 -1.56
C LEU A 262 15.72 -25.93 -1.77
N ARG A 263 16.20 -26.43 -2.92
CA ARG A 263 17.63 -26.37 -3.27
C ARG A 263 18.13 -24.94 -3.43
N GLN A 264 17.34 -24.07 -4.04
CA GLN A 264 17.70 -22.64 -4.15
C GLN A 264 17.76 -21.97 -2.79
N ILE A 265 16.82 -22.22 -1.90
CA ILE A 265 16.83 -21.69 -0.53
C ILE A 265 18.09 -22.14 0.21
N ALA A 266 18.43 -23.44 0.17
CA ALA A 266 19.63 -23.97 0.80
C ALA A 266 20.91 -23.30 0.28
N ASN A 267 21.03 -23.13 -1.03
CA ASN A 267 22.18 -22.46 -1.65
C ASN A 267 22.28 -20.96 -1.24
N LEU A 268 21.14 -20.26 -1.18
CA LEU A 268 21.13 -18.86 -0.75
C LEU A 268 21.46 -18.71 0.74
N GLN A 269 20.98 -19.62 1.58
CA GLN A 269 21.33 -19.65 3.01
C GLN A 269 22.82 -19.90 3.22
N ALA A 270 23.44 -20.79 2.43
CA ALA A 270 24.89 -21.00 2.49
C ALA A 270 25.67 -19.72 2.13
N LYS A 271 25.26 -19.04 1.04
CA LYS A 271 25.89 -17.75 0.66
C LYS A 271 25.72 -16.65 1.71
N VAL A 272 24.53 -16.53 2.30
CA VAL A 272 24.30 -15.57 3.39
C VAL A 272 25.25 -15.85 4.54
N LYS A 273 25.42 -17.12 4.93
CA LYS A 273 26.35 -17.52 5.97
C LYS A 273 27.82 -17.17 5.64
N GLU A 274 28.26 -17.42 4.41
CA GLU A 274 29.59 -17.03 3.92
C GLU A 274 29.82 -15.52 4.05
N CYS A 275 28.84 -14.69 3.60
CA CYS A 275 28.92 -13.22 3.73
C CYS A 275 28.95 -12.77 5.19
N GLU A 276 28.17 -13.41 6.08
CA GLU A 276 28.18 -13.11 7.51
C GLU A 276 29.52 -13.44 8.17
N ASP A 277 30.15 -14.54 7.78
CA ASP A 277 31.46 -14.95 8.31
C ASP A 277 32.58 -14.03 7.79
N GLU A 278 32.52 -13.63 6.50
CA GLU A 278 33.42 -12.62 5.93
C GLU A 278 33.26 -11.26 6.60
N LYS A 279 32.02 -10.81 6.82
CA LYS A 279 31.72 -9.59 7.57
C LYS A 279 32.37 -9.59 8.96
N LYS A 280 32.24 -10.70 9.71
CA LYS A 280 32.85 -10.82 11.04
C LYS A 280 34.38 -10.74 11.00
N LEU A 281 35.00 -11.24 9.91
CA LEU A 281 36.44 -11.12 9.72
C LEU A 281 36.86 -9.65 9.58
N TYR A 282 36.17 -8.89 8.69
CA TYR A 282 36.42 -7.47 8.52
C TYR A 282 36.14 -6.65 9.79
N GLU A 283 35.09 -6.98 10.52
CA GLU A 283 34.79 -6.32 11.81
C GLU A 283 35.93 -6.48 12.84
N LYS A 284 36.53 -7.69 12.91
CA LYS A 284 37.72 -7.93 13.77
C LYS A 284 38.94 -7.13 13.31
N GLU A 285 39.20 -7.03 12.02
CA GLU A 285 40.29 -6.23 11.48
C GLU A 285 40.10 -4.73 11.78
N ILE A 286 38.87 -4.23 11.59
CA ILE A 286 38.49 -2.84 11.94
C ILE A 286 38.73 -2.62 13.43
N GLU A 287 38.30 -3.54 14.30
CA GLU A 287 38.49 -3.45 15.74
C GLU A 287 39.99 -3.41 16.12
N ALA A 288 40.79 -4.29 15.50
CA ALA A 288 42.23 -4.35 15.74
C ALA A 288 42.96 -3.05 15.35
N HIS A 289 42.59 -2.45 14.22
CA HIS A 289 43.11 -1.14 13.82
C HIS A 289 42.60 0.00 14.72
N SER A 290 41.31 -0.06 15.12
CA SER A 290 40.69 0.95 15.98
C SER A 290 41.33 0.97 17.37
N VAL A 291 41.76 -0.17 17.93
CA VAL A 291 42.47 -0.24 19.23
C VAL A 291 43.74 0.59 19.19
N ARG A 292 44.57 0.44 18.14
CA ARG A 292 45.83 1.18 17.99
C ARG A 292 45.63 2.69 17.93
N ILE A 293 44.58 3.13 17.25
CA ILE A 293 44.22 4.54 17.15
C ILE A 293 43.71 5.05 18.50
N ALA A 294 42.88 4.25 19.18
CA ALA A 294 42.32 4.60 20.48
C ALA A 294 43.38 4.72 21.58
N GLU A 295 44.46 3.91 21.53
CA GLU A 295 45.63 4.02 22.43
C GLU A 295 46.31 5.39 22.30
N VAL A 296 46.38 5.95 21.08
CA VAL A 296 46.96 7.28 20.84
C VAL A 296 45.95 8.37 21.22
N MET A 297 44.67 8.18 20.96
CA MET A 297 43.64 9.16 21.26
C MET A 297 43.35 9.33 22.76
N LYS A 298 43.63 8.29 23.56
CA LYS A 298 43.39 8.29 25.02
C LYS A 298 41.99 8.76 25.38
N GLU A 299 41.85 9.89 26.03
CA GLU A 299 40.60 10.50 26.49
C GLU A 299 39.94 11.42 25.44
N HIS A 300 40.65 11.70 24.34
CA HIS A 300 40.13 12.57 23.29
C HIS A 300 39.05 11.87 22.46
N GLU A 301 37.95 12.58 22.23
CA GLU A 301 36.81 12.09 21.43
C GLU A 301 37.09 12.16 19.92
N HIS A 302 37.86 13.18 19.50
CA HIS A 302 38.20 13.43 18.11
C HIS A 302 39.71 13.46 17.89
N GLY A 303 40.17 12.82 16.81
CA GLY A 303 41.54 12.88 16.32
C GLY A 303 41.59 13.41 14.90
N ILE A 304 42.64 14.16 14.56
CA ILE A 304 42.89 14.68 13.22
C ILE A 304 44.22 14.11 12.75
N LEU A 305 44.21 13.44 11.58
CA LEU A 305 45.42 13.03 10.88
C LEU A 305 45.69 13.98 9.71
N THR A 306 46.79 14.72 9.77
CA THR A 306 47.24 15.56 8.66
C THR A 306 48.28 14.80 7.85
N THR A 307 47.97 14.50 6.58
CA THR A 307 48.91 13.83 5.68
C THR A 307 49.64 14.84 4.80
N THR A 308 50.96 14.62 4.55
CA THR A 308 51.84 15.53 3.80
C THR A 308 51.84 15.24 2.28
N ARG A 309 51.13 14.25 1.78
CA ARG A 309 51.27 13.79 0.40
C ARG A 309 50.29 14.34 -0.60
N ASP A 310 49.13 14.76 -0.20
CA ASP A 310 48.17 15.44 -1.12
C ASP A 310 47.27 16.35 -0.32
N LYS A 311 46.81 17.45 -0.90
CA LYS A 311 45.85 18.40 -0.30
C LYS A 311 44.46 17.79 0.00
N LEU A 312 44.39 16.49 0.17
CA LEU A 312 43.20 15.71 0.45
C LEU A 312 43.31 14.95 1.77
N LEU A 313 42.24 15.11 2.54
CA LEU A 313 41.83 14.30 3.66
C LEU A 313 42.42 14.67 5.02
N ILE A 314 41.64 15.50 5.68
CA ILE A 314 41.53 15.45 7.14
C ILE A 314 40.54 14.34 7.45
N ASP A 315 41.04 13.15 7.77
CA ASP A 315 40.18 12.08 8.26
C ASP A 315 39.87 12.31 9.73
N PHE A 316 38.61 12.61 10.04
CA PHE A 316 38.15 12.66 11.44
C PHE A 316 37.93 11.23 11.92
N VAL A 317 38.65 10.82 12.95
CA VAL A 317 38.39 9.58 13.66
C VAL A 317 37.61 9.92 14.93
N THR A 318 36.37 9.42 15.01
CA THR A 318 35.52 9.61 16.19
C THR A 318 35.56 8.36 17.06
N ARG A 319 35.98 8.51 18.32
CA ARG A 319 35.92 7.44 19.30
C ARG A 319 34.55 7.43 19.97
N THR A 320 33.66 6.56 19.54
CA THR A 320 32.39 6.29 20.20
C THR A 320 32.60 5.29 21.34
N THR A 321 32.74 5.79 22.56
CA THR A 321 32.62 4.95 23.75
C THR A 321 31.14 4.89 24.15
N LYS A 322 30.50 3.73 24.03
CA LYS A 322 29.25 3.49 24.75
C LYS A 322 29.56 3.60 26.25
N ARG A 323 29.04 4.62 26.91
CA ARG A 323 29.06 4.65 28.39
C ARG A 323 28.34 3.39 28.86
N PRO A 324 28.89 2.60 29.78
CA PRO A 324 28.17 1.47 30.37
C PRO A 324 26.86 2.02 30.95
N SER A 325 25.75 1.35 30.65
CA SER A 325 24.44 1.75 31.17
C SER A 325 24.54 1.79 32.72
N SER A 326 23.82 2.73 33.33
CA SER A 326 23.78 2.89 34.80
C SER A 326 23.42 1.59 35.55
N ASP A 327 22.79 0.62 34.86
CA ASP A 327 22.45 -0.69 35.41
C ASP A 327 23.62 -1.67 35.48
N ALA A 328 24.67 -1.48 34.69
CA ALA A 328 25.91 -2.27 34.78
C ALA A 328 26.79 -1.86 35.97
N LEU A 329 26.64 -0.63 36.47
CA LEU A 329 27.36 -0.12 37.63
C LEU A 329 26.73 -0.52 38.98
N LYS A 330 25.49 -1.01 39.00
CA LYS A 330 24.79 -1.47 40.21
C LYS A 330 25.00 -2.96 40.54
N LYS A 331 25.79 -3.69 39.76
CA LYS A 331 26.07 -5.13 39.95
C LYS A 331 27.52 -5.42 40.36
N LYS A 332 28.19 -4.48 41.01
CA LYS A 332 29.47 -4.75 41.74
C LYS A 332 29.33 -4.43 43.21
#